data_d74bd8dab2aa732eec5a056b063061bc
#
_entry.id   d74bd8dab2aa732eec5a056b063061bc
#
_cell.length_a   1.000
_cell.length_b   1.000
_cell.length_c   1.000
_cell.angle_alpha   90.00
_cell.angle_beta   90.00
_cell.angle_gamma   90.00
#
_symmetry.space_group_name_H-M   'P 1'
#
loop_
_entity.id
_entity.type
_entity.pdbx_description
1 polymer ?
#
loop_
_entity_poly.entity_id
_entity_poly.type
_entity_poly.pdbx_seq_one_letter_code
_entity_poly.pdbx_strand_id
1 'polypeptide(L)'
;MHRNTLHAFTIHHTGRSPGMQSLLSYVDTNKDRYLGELRDFLAIPSISTTPDNSGDVRRCADWLADHMRKIGLQNVQILPTAGHPIVYGDWLNAPGKPTVLLYGHYDVQPAEPVDLWTSPPFEATIRDGRLYARGSSDDKGQVLIHLKSIEAYLRNGGDLPVNMKLLIEGEEEIGSENLEAFVGEHKELLEADLVLISDSSMFAKGVPSICYGLRGLAYMQVDLVGPVKDLHSGSFGGTVHNPIQALAEIIAQLHDNKGRVSIPGFYKDVAPLSKNERDAYKKLPWSDKKYAKDLGVAQLYGEKGFTTLERVWARPTLECNGIWGGFTGEGAKTVLPSKASAKISMRLVPNQSSGRIAKLFEKHIKKIAPATVKVTIRNLHGGEPAITPIDSPGVQAAVAALEKGFGKKPLYQREGGSIPIVVQFKQLLGLDTVLLGFGLPDENAHAPDEFIDLENFFGGIRTSVHFLNELPHYMQASGKKK
;
A
#
# COMPACT_ATOMS: atom_id res chain seq x y z
N MET A 1 40.92 -10.64 34.55
CA MET A 1 40.40 -9.26 34.44
C MET A 1 40.80 -8.72 33.07
N HIS A 2 39.95 -8.88 32.04
CA HIS A 2 40.12 -8.21 30.74
C HIS A 2 39.04 -7.17 30.63
N ARG A 3 39.47 -5.88 30.66
CA ARG A 3 38.60 -4.74 30.39
C ARG A 3 38.42 -4.64 28.88
N ASN A 4 37.25 -4.94 28.39
CA ASN A 4 36.82 -4.57 27.03
C ASN A 4 36.55 -3.07 27.01
N THR A 5 37.44 -2.33 26.39
CA THR A 5 37.25 -0.88 26.12
C THR A 5 36.36 -0.77 24.87
N LEU A 6 35.07 -0.47 25.08
CA LEU A 6 34.16 -0.01 24.04
C LEU A 6 34.64 1.37 23.58
N HIS A 7 35.25 1.43 22.40
CA HIS A 7 35.50 2.71 21.73
C HIS A 7 34.16 3.28 21.24
N ALA A 8 33.65 4.24 21.98
CA ALA A 8 32.59 5.11 21.49
C ALA A 8 33.15 5.94 20.32
N PHE A 9 32.72 5.62 19.10
CA PHE A 9 32.98 6.47 17.94
C PHE A 9 32.15 7.75 18.07
N THR A 10 32.80 8.83 18.49
CA THR A 10 32.19 10.17 18.45
C THR A 10 32.12 10.60 16.98
N ILE A 11 30.93 10.66 16.42
CA ILE A 11 30.70 11.19 15.07
C ILE A 11 30.85 12.71 15.18
N HIS A 12 31.93 13.27 14.62
CA HIS A 12 32.09 14.70 14.44
C HIS A 12 31.23 15.15 13.25
N HIS A 13 30.11 15.79 13.51
CA HIS A 13 29.34 16.48 12.47
C HIS A 13 30.18 17.63 11.88
N THR A 14 30.56 17.50 10.62
CA THR A 14 31.43 18.44 9.92
C THR A 14 30.70 19.62 9.28
N GLY A 15 29.36 19.65 9.34
CA GLY A 15 28.51 20.67 8.70
C GLY A 15 28.56 20.65 7.17
N ARG A 16 29.10 19.59 6.56
CA ARG A 16 29.16 19.42 5.11
C ARG A 16 28.55 18.08 4.70
N SER A 17 27.59 18.11 3.78
CA SER A 17 27.12 16.88 3.13
C SER A 17 28.22 16.32 2.22
N PRO A 18 28.44 14.97 2.21
CA PRO A 18 29.37 14.34 1.27
C PRO A 18 28.99 14.65 -0.17
N GLY A 19 29.98 14.68 -1.06
CA GLY A 19 29.68 14.80 -2.49
C GLY A 19 28.87 13.59 -2.99
N MET A 20 27.95 13.80 -3.93
CA MET A 20 27.04 12.75 -4.45
C MET A 20 27.80 11.49 -4.88
N GLN A 21 28.94 11.64 -5.58
CA GLN A 21 29.73 10.50 -6.01
C GLN A 21 30.26 9.66 -4.83
N SER A 22 30.64 10.30 -3.71
CA SER A 22 31.08 9.60 -2.50
C SER A 22 29.93 8.81 -1.85
N LEU A 23 28.73 9.36 -1.83
CA LEU A 23 27.53 8.68 -1.32
C LEU A 23 27.20 7.43 -2.15
N LEU A 24 27.18 7.57 -3.48
CA LEU A 24 26.90 6.44 -4.38
C LEU A 24 28.01 5.36 -4.30
N SER A 25 29.27 5.76 -4.20
CA SER A 25 30.36 4.81 -4.00
C SER A 25 30.26 4.08 -2.65
N TYR A 26 29.83 4.76 -1.59
CA TYR A 26 29.56 4.11 -0.30
C TYR A 26 28.47 3.05 -0.42
N VAL A 27 27.36 3.35 -1.12
CA VAL A 27 26.30 2.36 -1.40
C VAL A 27 26.85 1.16 -2.16
N ASP A 28 27.60 1.40 -3.23
CA ASP A 28 28.14 0.31 -4.06
C ASP A 28 29.14 -0.58 -3.31
N THR A 29 29.97 0.00 -2.45
CA THR A 29 30.96 -0.74 -1.64
C THR A 29 30.31 -1.60 -0.55
N ASN A 30 29.12 -1.22 -0.07
CA ASN A 30 28.44 -1.90 1.03
C ASN A 30 27.31 -2.86 0.61
N LYS A 31 27.20 -3.19 -0.69
CA LYS A 31 26.08 -4.01 -1.21
C LYS A 31 25.94 -5.36 -0.49
N ASP A 32 27.03 -6.10 -0.29
CA ASP A 32 26.99 -7.41 0.36
C ASP A 32 26.54 -7.31 1.83
N ARG A 33 27.02 -6.29 2.53
CA ARG A 33 26.58 -6.01 3.91
C ARG A 33 25.09 -5.65 3.95
N TYR A 34 24.60 -4.83 3.03
CA TYR A 34 23.18 -4.46 2.94
C TYR A 34 22.29 -5.68 2.69
N LEU A 35 22.75 -6.61 1.84
CA LEU A 35 22.02 -7.87 1.62
C LEU A 35 22.05 -8.77 2.86
N GLY A 36 23.15 -8.79 3.63
CA GLY A 36 23.21 -9.48 4.91
C GLY A 36 22.20 -8.91 5.92
N GLU A 37 22.18 -7.59 6.07
CA GLU A 37 21.26 -6.90 6.97
C GLU A 37 19.79 -7.05 6.53
N LEU A 38 19.50 -7.09 5.22
CA LEU A 38 18.17 -7.42 4.70
C LEU A 38 17.76 -8.85 5.07
N ARG A 39 18.66 -9.82 4.92
CA ARG A 39 18.42 -11.22 5.33
C ARG A 39 18.11 -11.33 6.81
N ASP A 40 18.87 -10.65 7.67
CA ASP A 40 18.63 -10.63 9.12
C ASP A 40 17.25 -10.06 9.46
N PHE A 41 16.84 -9.00 8.77
CA PHE A 41 15.53 -8.37 8.97
C PHE A 41 14.38 -9.28 8.50
N LEU A 42 14.54 -9.95 7.37
CA LEU A 42 13.55 -10.86 6.79
C LEU A 42 13.46 -12.20 7.55
N ALA A 43 14.50 -12.60 8.26
CA ALA A 43 14.49 -13.82 9.07
C ALA A 43 13.57 -13.76 10.30
N ILE A 44 13.06 -12.56 10.64
CA ILE A 44 12.13 -12.38 11.76
C ILE A 44 10.70 -12.49 11.21
N PRO A 45 9.91 -13.53 11.56
CA PRO A 45 8.56 -13.72 11.05
C PRO A 45 7.55 -12.83 11.81
N SER A 46 7.60 -11.54 11.56
CA SER A 46 6.76 -10.52 12.21
C SER A 46 5.32 -10.50 11.65
N ILE A 47 4.65 -11.64 11.71
CA ILE A 47 3.28 -11.82 11.23
C ILE A 47 2.31 -11.20 12.24
N SER A 48 1.69 -10.07 11.89
CA SER A 48 0.80 -9.31 12.80
C SER A 48 -0.57 -9.97 13.00
N THR A 49 -1.02 -10.79 12.05
CA THR A 49 -2.36 -11.39 12.04
C THR A 49 -2.54 -12.50 13.08
N THR A 50 -1.47 -13.10 13.60
CA THR A 50 -1.52 -14.26 14.48
C THR A 50 -0.96 -13.93 15.87
N PRO A 51 -1.71 -14.18 16.97
CA PRO A 51 -1.24 -13.93 18.32
C PRO A 51 0.06 -14.67 18.69
N ASP A 52 0.30 -15.83 18.11
CA ASP A 52 1.50 -16.64 18.36
C ASP A 52 2.79 -15.92 17.88
N ASN A 53 2.69 -15.04 16.89
CA ASN A 53 3.82 -14.27 16.37
C ASN A 53 4.02 -12.90 17.05
N SER A 54 3.23 -12.55 18.08
CA SER A 54 3.36 -11.25 18.76
C SER A 54 4.76 -11.01 19.34
N GLY A 55 5.42 -12.08 19.82
CA GLY A 55 6.82 -12.04 20.23
C GLY A 55 7.80 -11.74 19.11
N ASP A 56 7.53 -12.23 17.91
CA ASP A 56 8.35 -11.97 16.72
C ASP A 56 8.14 -10.56 16.19
N VAL A 57 6.91 -10.05 16.19
CA VAL A 57 6.60 -8.66 15.88
C VAL A 57 7.38 -7.72 16.83
N ARG A 58 7.40 -8.02 18.13
CA ARG A 58 8.19 -7.25 19.09
C ARG A 58 9.70 -7.36 18.83
N ARG A 59 10.22 -8.55 18.56
CA ARG A 59 11.64 -8.76 18.22
C ARG A 59 12.03 -8.00 16.95
N CYS A 60 11.13 -7.90 16.00
CA CYS A 60 11.32 -7.14 14.77
C CYS A 60 11.43 -5.62 15.05
N ALA A 61 10.56 -5.10 15.92
CA ALA A 61 10.63 -3.71 16.37
C ALA A 61 11.94 -3.42 17.11
N ASP A 62 12.41 -4.33 17.97
CA ASP A 62 13.68 -4.20 18.68
C ASP A 62 14.87 -4.19 17.69
N TRP A 63 14.88 -5.11 16.72
CA TRP A 63 15.90 -5.15 15.66
C TRP A 63 15.94 -3.84 14.86
N LEU A 64 14.79 -3.34 14.46
CA LEU A 64 14.66 -2.11 13.67
C LEU A 64 15.16 -0.89 14.47
N ALA A 65 14.77 -0.77 15.73
CA ALA A 65 15.22 0.30 16.61
C ALA A 65 16.75 0.27 16.80
N ASP A 66 17.33 -0.91 17.02
CA ASP A 66 18.77 -1.06 17.14
C ASP A 66 19.50 -0.73 15.84
N HIS A 67 18.91 -1.12 14.70
CA HIS A 67 19.45 -0.78 13.38
C HIS A 67 19.41 0.73 13.13
N MET A 68 18.32 1.42 13.48
CA MET A 68 18.21 2.89 13.40
C MET A 68 19.29 3.58 14.24
N ARG A 69 19.52 3.12 15.49
CA ARG A 69 20.62 3.64 16.34
C ARG A 69 22.00 3.40 15.71
N LYS A 70 22.22 2.19 15.20
CA LYS A 70 23.48 1.80 14.55
C LYS A 70 23.81 2.69 13.35
N ILE A 71 22.85 3.09 12.55
CA ILE A 71 23.11 3.96 11.38
C ILE A 71 23.24 5.44 11.73
N GLY A 72 22.91 5.84 12.95
CA GLY A 72 23.13 7.21 13.46
C GLY A 72 21.87 8.05 13.64
N LEU A 73 20.69 7.46 13.57
CA LEU A 73 19.45 8.13 13.95
C LEU A 73 19.40 8.38 15.46
N GLN A 74 18.72 9.44 15.84
CA GLN A 74 18.59 9.94 17.20
C GLN A 74 17.16 9.70 17.72
N ASN A 75 16.96 9.89 19.03
CA ASN A 75 15.65 9.79 19.70
C ASN A 75 14.87 8.50 19.32
N VAL A 76 15.61 7.41 19.09
CA VAL A 76 15.01 6.13 18.67
C VAL A 76 14.23 5.51 19.84
N GLN A 77 12.93 5.31 19.64
CA GLN A 77 11.97 4.81 20.62
C GLN A 77 11.09 3.73 20.02
N ILE A 78 10.66 2.80 20.87
CA ILE A 78 9.59 1.85 20.55
C ILE A 78 8.39 2.30 21.36
N LEU A 79 7.42 2.90 20.69
CA LEU A 79 6.25 3.53 21.28
C LEU A 79 5.09 2.52 21.30
N PRO A 80 4.47 2.30 22.49
CA PRO A 80 3.37 1.35 22.59
C PRO A 80 2.10 1.89 21.91
N THR A 81 1.33 0.97 21.35
CA THR A 81 -0.06 1.18 20.93
C THR A 81 -0.96 0.22 21.69
N ALA A 82 -2.27 0.19 21.43
CA ALA A 82 -3.15 -0.84 21.95
C ALA A 82 -2.90 -2.22 21.31
N GLY A 83 -2.17 -2.29 20.19
CA GLY A 83 -1.74 -3.49 19.51
C GLY A 83 -0.22 -3.64 19.42
N HIS A 84 0.32 -3.71 18.19
CA HIS A 84 1.75 -3.80 17.99
C HIS A 84 2.43 -2.42 18.04
N PRO A 85 3.67 -2.33 18.56
CA PRO A 85 4.33 -1.05 18.78
C PRO A 85 4.77 -0.38 17.49
N ILE A 86 4.94 0.94 17.56
CA ILE A 86 5.52 1.76 16.51
C ILE A 86 6.99 2.02 16.84
N VAL A 87 7.86 1.92 15.85
CA VAL A 87 9.27 2.31 15.95
C VAL A 87 9.43 3.71 15.38
N TYR A 88 9.82 4.63 16.25
CA TYR A 88 10.14 6.02 15.91
C TYR A 88 11.64 6.27 16.00
N GLY A 89 12.15 7.13 15.15
CA GLY A 89 13.50 7.68 15.24
C GLY A 89 13.60 8.96 14.41
N ASP A 90 14.55 9.82 14.71
CA ASP A 90 14.73 11.06 13.95
C ASP A 90 16.21 11.44 13.73
N TRP A 91 16.40 12.44 12.87
CA TRP A 91 17.62 13.20 12.72
C TRP A 91 17.22 14.63 12.32
N LEU A 92 17.37 15.59 13.26
CA LEU A 92 16.84 16.95 13.15
C LEU A 92 17.96 18.02 13.14
N ASN A 93 19.14 17.68 12.62
CA ASN A 93 20.33 18.54 12.65
C ASN A 93 20.52 19.36 11.36
N ALA A 94 19.47 19.52 10.52
CA ALA A 94 19.49 20.38 9.33
C ALA A 94 18.61 21.63 9.53
N PRO A 95 19.06 22.66 10.28
CA PRO A 95 18.23 23.82 10.61
C PRO A 95 17.81 24.58 9.35
N GLY A 96 16.51 24.93 9.28
CA GLY A 96 15.91 25.64 8.14
C GLY A 96 15.77 24.81 6.86
N LYS A 97 15.99 23.50 6.93
CA LYS A 97 15.73 22.56 5.84
C LYS A 97 14.39 21.87 6.03
N PRO A 98 13.79 21.33 4.95
CA PRO A 98 12.54 20.57 5.05
C PRO A 98 12.67 19.39 6.00
N THR A 99 11.56 19.04 6.64
CA THR A 99 11.40 17.82 7.46
C THR A 99 10.56 16.80 6.69
N VAL A 100 11.10 15.61 6.52
CA VAL A 100 10.42 14.46 5.88
C VAL A 100 9.98 13.48 6.96
N LEU A 101 8.72 13.10 6.95
CA LEU A 101 8.21 11.97 7.71
C LEU A 101 8.22 10.72 6.82
N LEU A 102 9.17 9.82 7.04
CA LEU A 102 9.21 8.52 6.38
C LEU A 102 8.25 7.57 7.11
N TYR A 103 7.30 7.04 6.40
CA TYR A 103 6.41 5.98 6.88
C TYR A 103 6.67 4.67 6.13
N GLY A 104 6.52 3.55 6.83
CA GLY A 104 6.51 2.19 6.34
C GLY A 104 6.08 1.22 7.43
N HIS A 105 6.13 -0.08 7.17
CA HIS A 105 5.77 -1.09 8.17
C HIS A 105 6.79 -2.23 8.25
N TYR A 106 6.81 -2.89 9.41
CA TYR A 106 7.73 -4.00 9.67
C TYR A 106 7.02 -5.33 9.91
N ASP A 107 5.69 -5.32 9.99
CA ASP A 107 4.89 -6.53 9.99
C ASP A 107 4.73 -7.09 8.57
N VAL A 108 4.31 -8.34 8.48
CA VAL A 108 4.18 -9.07 7.22
C VAL A 108 2.95 -9.97 7.24
N GLN A 109 2.41 -10.27 6.05
CA GLN A 109 1.34 -11.27 5.86
C GLN A 109 1.81 -12.69 6.24
N PRO A 110 0.88 -13.59 6.63
CA PRO A 110 1.14 -15.01 6.75
C PRO A 110 1.80 -15.60 5.49
N ALA A 111 2.65 -16.59 5.69
CA ALA A 111 3.37 -17.23 4.59
C ALA A 111 2.58 -18.35 3.89
N GLU A 112 1.44 -18.75 4.45
CA GLU A 112 0.60 -19.82 3.94
C GLU A 112 0.08 -19.53 2.52
N PRO A 113 -0.02 -20.56 1.66
CA PRO A 113 0.37 -21.95 1.88
C PRO A 113 1.87 -22.19 1.72
N VAL A 114 2.54 -22.64 2.80
CA VAL A 114 4.02 -22.77 2.88
C VAL A 114 4.57 -23.80 1.88
N ASP A 115 3.80 -24.80 1.55
CA ASP A 115 4.16 -25.88 0.60
C ASP A 115 4.29 -25.39 -0.86
N LEU A 116 3.81 -24.19 -1.17
CA LEU A 116 3.98 -23.57 -2.49
C LEU A 116 5.23 -22.69 -2.61
N TRP A 117 5.99 -22.50 -1.51
CA TRP A 117 7.24 -21.76 -1.58
C TRP A 117 8.39 -22.64 -2.10
N THR A 118 9.16 -22.12 -3.04
CA THR A 118 10.35 -22.78 -3.58
C THR A 118 11.50 -22.83 -2.57
N SER A 119 11.58 -21.84 -1.67
CA SER A 119 12.52 -21.78 -0.53
C SER A 119 11.75 -21.33 0.71
N PRO A 120 12.20 -21.67 1.95
CA PRO A 120 11.50 -21.29 3.16
C PRO A 120 11.25 -19.77 3.23
N PRO A 121 10.02 -19.32 3.59
CA PRO A 121 9.60 -17.92 3.47
C PRO A 121 10.41 -16.92 4.32
N PHE A 122 11.06 -17.36 5.38
CA PHE A 122 11.89 -16.55 6.29
C PHE A 122 13.39 -16.89 6.21
N GLU A 123 13.81 -17.62 5.16
CA GLU A 123 15.21 -17.90 4.84
C GLU A 123 15.58 -17.26 3.50
N ALA A 124 15.84 -15.94 3.53
CA ALA A 124 16.04 -15.13 2.34
C ALA A 124 17.06 -15.73 1.36
N THR A 125 16.58 -16.11 0.19
CA THR A 125 17.34 -16.82 -0.85
C THR A 125 17.46 -15.98 -2.11
N ILE A 126 18.67 -15.84 -2.65
CA ILE A 126 18.88 -15.11 -3.91
C ILE A 126 18.87 -16.08 -5.08
N ARG A 127 18.01 -15.85 -6.08
CA ARG A 127 17.93 -16.56 -7.35
C ARG A 127 17.73 -15.56 -8.48
N ASP A 128 18.49 -15.65 -9.55
CA ASP A 128 18.35 -14.85 -10.77
C ASP A 128 18.22 -13.34 -10.55
N GLY A 129 19.02 -12.77 -9.60
CA GLY A 129 19.01 -11.35 -9.31
C GLY A 129 17.81 -10.89 -8.47
N ARG A 130 17.06 -11.81 -7.86
CA ARG A 130 15.92 -11.59 -6.98
C ARG A 130 16.17 -12.18 -5.60
N LEU A 131 15.76 -11.51 -4.54
CA LEU A 131 15.83 -12.02 -3.18
C LEU A 131 14.44 -12.42 -2.73
N TYR A 132 14.24 -13.71 -2.50
CA TYR A 132 12.97 -14.32 -2.15
C TYR A 132 12.83 -14.47 -0.65
N ALA A 133 11.85 -13.85 -0.06
CA ALA A 133 11.38 -14.04 1.31
C ALA A 133 10.07 -13.28 1.53
N ARG A 134 9.26 -13.67 2.51
CA ARG A 134 8.10 -12.90 2.98
C ARG A 134 8.56 -11.55 3.56
N GLY A 135 7.93 -10.44 3.13
CA GLY A 135 8.30 -9.07 3.52
C GLY A 135 9.44 -8.47 2.70
N SER A 136 9.95 -9.17 1.69
CA SER A 136 11.08 -8.67 0.89
C SER A 136 10.69 -7.48 0.01
N SER A 137 9.48 -7.45 -0.53
CA SER A 137 8.90 -6.33 -1.28
C SER A 137 7.95 -5.51 -0.43
N ASP A 138 7.20 -6.15 0.46
CA ASP A 138 6.10 -5.60 1.25
C ASP A 138 6.33 -5.83 2.77
N ASP A 139 6.87 -4.87 3.52
CA ASP A 139 7.49 -3.59 3.15
C ASP A 139 8.93 -3.48 3.69
N LYS A 140 9.43 -4.53 4.39
CA LYS A 140 10.77 -4.53 5.04
C LYS A 140 11.90 -4.17 4.06
N GLY A 141 11.84 -4.69 2.82
CA GLY A 141 12.83 -4.36 1.80
C GLY A 141 12.82 -2.90 1.43
N GLN A 142 11.64 -2.29 1.25
CA GLN A 142 11.51 -0.88 0.89
C GLN A 142 11.83 0.05 2.07
N VAL A 143 11.45 -0.32 3.30
CA VAL A 143 11.89 0.40 4.52
C VAL A 143 13.42 0.41 4.60
N LEU A 144 14.08 -0.73 4.35
CA LEU A 144 15.53 -0.82 4.41
C LEU A 144 16.22 0.03 3.32
N ILE A 145 15.63 0.19 2.14
CA ILE A 145 16.12 1.11 1.09
C ILE A 145 16.37 2.51 1.68
N HIS A 146 15.40 3.06 2.41
CA HIS A 146 15.53 4.38 3.01
C HIS A 146 16.54 4.41 4.16
N LEU A 147 16.56 3.40 5.00
CA LEU A 147 17.56 3.30 6.07
C LEU A 147 18.98 3.28 5.49
N LYS A 148 19.21 2.60 4.37
CA LYS A 148 20.52 2.56 3.71
C LYS A 148 20.89 3.87 3.03
N SER A 149 19.93 4.62 2.53
CA SER A 149 20.18 5.98 2.03
C SER A 149 20.58 6.95 3.14
N ILE A 150 19.90 6.91 4.28
CA ILE A 150 20.23 7.69 5.48
C ILE A 150 21.63 7.29 6.00
N GLU A 151 21.91 6.01 6.09
CA GLU A 151 23.21 5.48 6.49
C GLU A 151 24.34 5.99 5.58
N ALA A 152 24.12 6.03 4.26
CA ALA A 152 25.13 6.52 3.32
C ALA A 152 25.55 7.97 3.61
N TYR A 153 24.66 8.81 4.07
CA TYR A 153 25.00 10.16 4.54
C TYR A 153 25.72 10.12 5.89
N LEU A 154 25.10 9.55 6.91
CA LEU A 154 25.55 9.67 8.31
C LEU A 154 26.84 8.89 8.58
N ARG A 155 27.08 7.77 7.92
CA ARG A 155 28.28 6.93 8.09
C ARG A 155 29.41 7.26 7.12
N ASN A 156 29.15 8.06 6.11
CA ASN A 156 30.17 8.54 5.18
C ASN A 156 30.70 9.94 5.57
N GLY A 157 30.55 10.32 6.84
CA GLY A 157 31.13 11.53 7.43
C GLY A 157 30.42 12.82 7.11
N GLY A 158 29.12 12.78 6.79
CA GLY A 158 28.33 13.97 6.48
C GLY A 158 27.00 14.05 7.21
N ASP A 159 26.31 15.14 6.97
CA ASP A 159 24.98 15.43 7.48
C ASP A 159 23.92 15.18 6.41
N LEU A 160 22.70 14.84 6.83
CA LEU A 160 21.56 14.80 5.92
C LEU A 160 21.23 16.21 5.41
N PRO A 161 20.85 16.37 4.14
CA PRO A 161 20.46 17.66 3.58
C PRO A 161 19.04 18.12 3.99
N VAL A 162 18.31 17.28 4.72
CA VAL A 162 16.95 17.49 5.24
C VAL A 162 16.84 16.94 6.66
N ASN A 163 15.85 17.38 7.41
CA ASN A 163 15.45 16.70 8.65
C ASN A 163 14.63 15.46 8.32
N MET A 164 14.87 14.37 9.07
CA MET A 164 14.15 13.11 8.91
C MET A 164 13.46 12.72 10.20
N LYS A 165 12.23 12.27 10.08
CA LYS A 165 11.49 11.53 11.10
C LYS A 165 11.04 10.20 10.50
N LEU A 166 11.12 9.13 11.24
CA LEU A 166 10.71 7.79 10.81
C LEU A 166 9.60 7.30 11.72
N LEU A 167 8.53 6.81 11.12
CA LEU A 167 7.36 6.23 11.76
C LEU A 167 7.10 4.89 11.09
N ILE A 168 7.57 3.79 11.72
CA ILE A 168 7.46 2.44 11.15
C ILE A 168 6.56 1.61 12.06
N GLU A 169 5.40 1.20 11.53
CA GLU A 169 4.38 0.47 12.29
C GLU A 169 4.48 -1.05 12.17
N GLY A 170 3.74 -1.76 13.02
CA GLY A 170 3.67 -3.22 13.05
C GLY A 170 2.26 -3.78 12.88
N GLU A 171 1.33 -3.02 12.27
CA GLU A 171 -0.09 -3.37 12.11
C GLU A 171 -0.65 -3.04 10.73
N GLU A 172 0.18 -2.71 9.74
CA GLU A 172 -0.33 -2.35 8.40
C GLU A 172 -1.15 -3.50 7.80
N GLU A 173 -0.64 -4.70 7.90
CA GLU A 173 -1.19 -5.92 7.32
C GLU A 173 -2.50 -6.40 7.99
N ILE A 174 -2.88 -5.78 9.09
CA ILE A 174 -4.17 -5.96 9.75
C ILE A 174 -5.05 -4.71 9.72
N GLY A 175 -4.63 -3.67 8.94
CA GLY A 175 -5.42 -2.46 8.68
C GLY A 175 -5.11 -1.28 9.57
N SER A 176 -3.98 -1.25 10.27
CA SER A 176 -3.47 -0.11 11.06
C SER A 176 -4.49 0.44 12.07
N GLU A 177 -5.20 -0.43 12.79
CA GLU A 177 -6.33 -0.06 13.65
C GLU A 177 -5.96 0.98 14.72
N ASN A 178 -4.71 0.97 15.20
CA ASN A 178 -4.25 1.86 16.26
C ASN A 178 -3.48 3.09 15.74
N LEU A 179 -3.14 3.14 14.45
CA LEU A 179 -2.29 4.19 13.90
C LEU A 179 -2.98 5.55 13.84
N GLU A 180 -4.28 5.61 13.51
CA GLU A 180 -5.04 6.88 13.47
C GLU A 180 -5.05 7.57 14.84
N ALA A 181 -5.31 6.80 15.91
CA ALA A 181 -5.28 7.30 17.29
C ALA A 181 -3.87 7.78 17.65
N PHE A 182 -2.84 6.96 17.34
CA PHE A 182 -1.44 7.32 17.60
C PHE A 182 -1.03 8.61 16.92
N VAL A 183 -1.31 8.77 15.63
CA VAL A 183 -0.99 10.00 14.87
C VAL A 183 -1.74 11.20 15.46
N GLY A 184 -3.00 11.02 15.86
CA GLY A 184 -3.80 12.05 16.51
C GLY A 184 -3.23 12.55 17.84
N GLU A 185 -2.66 11.64 18.65
CA GLU A 185 -2.05 11.93 19.94
C GLU A 185 -0.63 12.49 19.86
N HIS A 186 0.10 12.18 18.76
CA HIS A 186 1.52 12.52 18.61
C HIS A 186 1.79 13.54 17.50
N LYS A 187 0.85 14.46 17.22
CA LYS A 187 0.97 15.46 16.13
C LYS A 187 2.25 16.30 16.20
N GLU A 188 2.65 16.76 17.39
CA GLU A 188 3.86 17.55 17.59
C GLU A 188 5.12 16.73 17.26
N LEU A 189 5.16 15.45 17.70
CA LEU A 189 6.26 14.53 17.37
C LEU A 189 6.38 14.31 15.87
N LEU A 190 5.25 14.23 15.16
CA LEU A 190 5.15 13.90 13.74
C LEU A 190 5.11 15.14 12.82
N GLU A 191 5.21 16.37 13.35
CA GLU A 191 5.24 17.58 12.54
C GLU A 191 6.33 17.49 11.46
N ALA A 192 5.95 17.70 10.20
CA ALA A 192 6.83 17.59 9.04
C ALA A 192 6.32 18.47 7.88
N ASP A 193 7.05 18.54 6.78
CA ASP A 193 6.64 19.26 5.56
C ASP A 193 5.96 18.34 4.53
N LEU A 194 6.30 17.05 4.56
CA LEU A 194 5.70 16.03 3.71
C LEU A 194 5.90 14.63 4.31
N VAL A 195 5.10 13.67 3.81
CA VAL A 195 5.28 12.24 4.09
C VAL A 195 5.91 11.56 2.89
N LEU A 196 6.84 10.65 3.13
CA LEU A 196 7.44 9.76 2.13
C LEU A 196 7.03 8.32 2.45
N ILE A 197 6.46 7.62 1.47
CA ILE A 197 6.04 6.21 1.58
C ILE A 197 6.57 5.44 0.37
N SER A 198 7.11 4.25 0.59
CA SER A 198 7.59 3.37 -0.49
C SER A 198 6.84 2.04 -0.60
N ASP A 199 5.74 1.90 0.10
CA ASP A 199 4.83 0.75 0.05
C ASP A 199 3.99 0.77 -1.24
N SER A 200 4.67 0.64 -2.38
CA SER A 200 4.05 0.63 -3.71
C SER A 200 5.03 0.13 -4.79
N SER A 201 4.52 -0.03 -6.03
CA SER A 201 5.31 -0.59 -7.13
C SER A 201 5.64 0.43 -8.20
N MET A 202 6.78 0.26 -8.87
CA MET A 202 7.04 0.85 -10.18
C MET A 202 6.14 0.20 -11.24
N PHE A 203 5.99 0.86 -12.40
CA PHE A 203 5.14 0.36 -13.48
C PHE A 203 5.58 -1.02 -14.00
N ALA A 204 6.88 -1.21 -14.18
CA ALA A 204 7.50 -2.48 -14.58
C ALA A 204 9.02 -2.39 -14.39
N LYS A 205 9.70 -3.53 -14.42
CA LYS A 205 11.17 -3.57 -14.39
C LYS A 205 11.78 -2.70 -15.49
N GLY A 206 12.70 -1.81 -15.09
CA GLY A 206 13.34 -0.85 -15.97
C GLY A 206 12.44 0.27 -16.51
N VAL A 207 11.24 0.44 -15.94
CA VAL A 207 10.29 1.52 -16.24
C VAL A 207 9.95 2.22 -14.92
N PRO A 208 10.83 3.11 -14.42
CA PRO A 208 10.57 3.82 -13.18
C PRO A 208 9.30 4.66 -13.29
N SER A 209 8.53 4.74 -12.23
CA SER A 209 7.29 5.50 -12.18
C SER A 209 7.06 6.07 -10.80
N ILE A 210 6.29 7.15 -10.73
CA ILE A 210 5.81 7.76 -9.50
C ILE A 210 4.31 7.57 -9.39
N CYS A 211 3.86 6.97 -8.29
CA CYS A 211 2.44 6.87 -7.97
C CYS A 211 1.95 8.22 -7.42
N TYR A 212 0.92 8.79 -8.05
CA TYR A 212 0.34 10.06 -7.62
C TYR A 212 -1.12 9.96 -7.20
N GLY A 213 -1.70 8.77 -7.19
CA GLY A 213 -3.08 8.57 -6.78
C GLY A 213 -3.43 7.12 -6.48
N LEU A 214 -4.23 6.96 -5.42
CA LEU A 214 -4.72 5.68 -4.91
C LEU A 214 -6.24 5.67 -4.97
N ARG A 215 -6.84 4.51 -5.19
CA ARG A 215 -8.29 4.35 -5.07
C ARG A 215 -8.70 4.21 -3.61
N GLY A 216 -9.90 4.72 -3.30
CA GLY A 216 -10.58 4.43 -2.05
C GLY A 216 -11.35 3.11 -2.09
N LEU A 217 -12.02 2.81 -1.00
CA LEU A 217 -12.80 1.60 -0.82
C LEU A 217 -14.09 1.89 -0.05
N ALA A 218 -15.19 1.26 -0.45
CA ALA A 218 -16.38 1.07 0.39
C ALA A 218 -16.74 -0.42 0.34
N TYR A 219 -16.72 -1.10 1.49
CA TYR A 219 -16.91 -2.55 1.57
C TYR A 219 -18.17 -2.87 2.36
N MET A 220 -19.12 -3.50 1.70
CA MET A 220 -20.47 -3.71 2.17
C MET A 220 -20.81 -5.20 2.24
N GLN A 221 -21.74 -5.54 3.15
CA GLN A 221 -22.38 -6.85 3.16
C GLN A 221 -23.90 -6.68 3.02
N VAL A 222 -24.49 -7.52 2.19
CA VAL A 222 -25.94 -7.61 1.97
C VAL A 222 -26.43 -8.96 2.44
N ASP A 223 -27.34 -8.99 3.40
CA ASP A 223 -27.94 -10.20 3.95
C ASP A 223 -29.43 -10.21 3.62
N LEU A 224 -29.89 -11.30 3.01
CA LEU A 224 -31.30 -11.53 2.70
C LEU A 224 -31.87 -12.64 3.58
N VAL A 225 -33.07 -12.43 4.07
CA VAL A 225 -33.86 -13.42 4.80
C VAL A 225 -35.21 -13.58 4.11
N GLY A 226 -35.54 -14.78 3.71
CA GLY A 226 -36.80 -15.20 3.14
C GLY A 226 -37.70 -15.88 4.18
N PRO A 227 -37.98 -17.19 4.03
CA PRO A 227 -38.79 -17.95 4.97
C PRO A 227 -38.09 -18.09 6.34
N VAL A 228 -38.85 -18.36 7.39
CA VAL A 228 -38.31 -18.49 8.78
C VAL A 228 -37.35 -19.67 8.97
N LYS A 229 -37.36 -20.65 8.05
CA LYS A 229 -36.51 -21.85 8.02
C LYS A 229 -36.34 -22.34 6.59
N ASP A 230 -35.38 -23.21 6.38
CA ASP A 230 -35.23 -23.92 5.11
C ASP A 230 -36.45 -24.76 4.80
N LEU A 231 -36.88 -24.77 3.55
CA LEU A 231 -38.11 -25.40 3.11
C LEU A 231 -37.83 -26.45 2.01
N HIS A 232 -38.68 -27.47 1.91
CA HIS A 232 -38.61 -28.45 0.83
C HIS A 232 -39.02 -27.79 -0.50
N SER A 233 -38.13 -27.79 -1.51
CA SER A 233 -38.39 -27.10 -2.79
C SER A 233 -39.56 -27.66 -3.57
N GLY A 234 -39.82 -28.96 -3.49
CA GLY A 234 -40.99 -29.62 -4.13
C GLY A 234 -42.32 -29.20 -3.50
N SER A 235 -42.34 -28.95 -2.18
CA SER A 235 -43.59 -28.60 -1.47
C SER A 235 -43.87 -27.10 -1.47
N PHE A 236 -42.83 -26.24 -1.53
CA PHE A 236 -42.96 -24.81 -1.37
C PHE A 236 -42.41 -24.00 -2.56
N GLY A 237 -41.77 -24.65 -3.56
CA GLY A 237 -41.31 -24.01 -4.77
C GLY A 237 -42.45 -23.32 -5.52
N GLY A 238 -42.23 -22.10 -5.98
CA GLY A 238 -43.27 -21.29 -6.62
C GLY A 238 -44.19 -20.50 -5.66
N THR A 239 -44.05 -20.71 -4.33
CA THR A 239 -44.90 -20.04 -3.32
C THR A 239 -44.12 -19.03 -2.48
N VAL A 240 -42.83 -19.18 -2.33
CA VAL A 240 -41.96 -18.29 -1.60
C VAL A 240 -40.77 -17.89 -2.47
N HIS A 241 -40.31 -16.66 -2.31
CA HIS A 241 -39.13 -16.20 -3.04
C HIS A 241 -37.87 -16.77 -2.40
N ASN A 242 -37.09 -17.52 -3.19
CA ASN A 242 -35.80 -18.06 -2.75
C ASN A 242 -34.79 -16.92 -2.57
N PRO A 243 -34.21 -16.73 -1.36
CA PRO A 243 -33.24 -15.65 -1.12
C PRO A 243 -32.01 -15.66 -2.04
N ILE A 244 -31.56 -16.82 -2.51
CA ILE A 244 -30.45 -16.90 -3.49
C ILE A 244 -30.87 -16.27 -4.83
N GLN A 245 -32.06 -16.58 -5.31
CA GLN A 245 -32.58 -15.99 -6.56
C GLN A 245 -32.76 -14.48 -6.41
N ALA A 246 -33.38 -14.02 -5.31
CA ALA A 246 -33.52 -12.60 -5.02
C ALA A 246 -32.16 -11.88 -4.93
N LEU A 247 -31.14 -12.52 -4.33
CA LEU A 247 -29.80 -11.93 -4.26
C LEU A 247 -29.14 -11.86 -5.64
N ALA A 248 -29.26 -12.92 -6.46
CA ALA A 248 -28.77 -12.91 -7.84
C ALA A 248 -29.42 -11.83 -8.70
N GLU A 249 -30.74 -11.61 -8.57
CA GLU A 249 -31.48 -10.53 -9.23
C GLU A 249 -31.00 -9.14 -8.80
N ILE A 250 -30.69 -8.95 -7.52
CA ILE A 250 -30.13 -7.70 -7.01
C ILE A 250 -28.74 -7.48 -7.62
N ILE A 251 -27.83 -8.46 -7.55
CA ILE A 251 -26.46 -8.33 -8.05
C ILE A 251 -26.47 -8.04 -9.56
N ALA A 252 -27.31 -8.72 -10.33
CA ALA A 252 -27.43 -8.52 -11.78
C ALA A 252 -27.82 -7.09 -12.17
N GLN A 253 -28.52 -6.36 -11.29
CA GLN A 253 -28.94 -4.97 -11.51
C GLN A 253 -27.88 -3.93 -11.11
N LEU A 254 -26.76 -4.34 -10.50
CA LEU A 254 -25.71 -3.40 -10.05
C LEU A 254 -24.86 -2.85 -11.19
N HIS A 255 -24.90 -3.47 -12.38
CA HIS A 255 -24.23 -2.99 -13.58
C HIS A 255 -25.18 -2.91 -14.76
N ASP A 256 -24.94 -1.94 -15.65
CA ASP A 256 -25.61 -1.84 -16.93
C ASP A 256 -24.89 -2.65 -18.03
N ASN A 257 -25.47 -2.69 -19.23
CA ASN A 257 -24.92 -3.40 -20.39
C ASN A 257 -23.61 -2.76 -20.96
N LYS A 258 -23.18 -1.64 -20.39
CA LYS A 258 -21.91 -0.96 -20.70
C LYS A 258 -20.85 -1.20 -19.63
N GLY A 259 -21.13 -2.03 -18.63
CA GLY A 259 -20.25 -2.31 -17.49
C GLY A 259 -20.16 -1.13 -16.50
N ARG A 260 -21.13 -0.22 -16.50
CA ARG A 260 -21.20 0.90 -15.55
C ARG A 260 -22.00 0.49 -14.33
N VAL A 261 -21.58 0.97 -13.17
CA VAL A 261 -22.34 0.81 -11.92
C VAL A 261 -23.68 1.55 -12.01
N SER A 262 -24.78 0.84 -11.77
CA SER A 262 -26.15 1.34 -11.95
C SER A 262 -26.68 2.17 -10.78
N ILE A 263 -25.91 2.35 -9.70
CA ILE A 263 -26.32 3.10 -8.50
C ILE A 263 -26.49 4.59 -8.84
N PRO A 264 -27.69 5.18 -8.67
CA PRO A 264 -27.90 6.59 -8.94
C PRO A 264 -27.00 7.49 -8.11
N GLY A 265 -26.29 8.41 -8.76
CA GLY A 265 -25.35 9.34 -8.11
C GLY A 265 -23.96 8.79 -7.86
N PHE A 266 -23.70 7.53 -8.22
CA PHE A 266 -22.39 6.89 -8.02
C PHE A 266 -21.24 7.65 -8.70
N TYR A 267 -21.45 8.17 -9.89
CA TYR A 267 -20.46 8.89 -10.69
C TYR A 267 -20.47 10.42 -10.52
N LYS A 268 -21.33 10.96 -9.63
CA LYS A 268 -21.58 12.42 -9.57
C LYS A 268 -20.28 13.22 -9.32
N ASP A 269 -19.42 12.70 -8.46
CA ASP A 269 -18.21 13.40 -8.01
C ASP A 269 -16.94 12.91 -8.73
N VAL A 270 -17.07 11.96 -9.65
CA VAL A 270 -15.95 11.41 -10.41
C VAL A 270 -15.40 12.46 -11.38
N ALA A 271 -14.17 12.90 -11.16
CA ALA A 271 -13.49 13.81 -12.07
C ALA A 271 -13.27 13.14 -13.45
N PRO A 272 -13.55 13.83 -14.54
CA PRO A 272 -13.18 13.32 -15.86
C PRO A 272 -11.67 13.28 -16.01
N LEU A 273 -11.15 12.24 -16.65
CA LEU A 273 -9.74 12.19 -17.03
C LEU A 273 -9.42 13.33 -17.99
N SER A 274 -8.39 14.09 -17.68
CA SER A 274 -7.89 15.14 -18.55
C SER A 274 -7.25 14.52 -19.82
N LYS A 275 -7.18 15.31 -20.90
CA LYS A 275 -6.49 14.89 -22.12
C LYS A 275 -5.02 14.54 -21.83
N ASN A 276 -4.35 15.32 -20.98
CA ASN A 276 -2.95 15.10 -20.64
C ASN A 276 -2.73 13.77 -19.90
N GLU A 277 -3.62 13.39 -18.98
CA GLU A 277 -3.57 12.08 -18.32
C GLU A 277 -3.80 10.94 -19.30
N ARG A 278 -4.81 11.03 -20.17
CA ARG A 278 -5.06 10.02 -21.20
C ARG A 278 -3.86 9.85 -22.14
N ASP A 279 -3.22 10.95 -22.54
CA ASP A 279 -2.06 10.92 -23.40
C ASP A 279 -0.80 10.40 -22.67
N ALA A 280 -0.69 10.62 -21.36
CA ALA A 280 0.35 10.01 -20.54
C ALA A 280 0.15 8.48 -20.42
N TYR A 281 -1.07 8.01 -20.19
CA TYR A 281 -1.35 6.56 -20.10
C TYR A 281 -1.09 5.82 -21.42
N LYS A 282 -1.33 6.46 -22.60
CA LYS A 282 -0.99 5.88 -23.91
C LYS A 282 0.52 5.69 -24.13
N LYS A 283 1.36 6.45 -23.42
CA LYS A 283 2.83 6.33 -23.52
C LYS A 283 3.39 5.19 -22.67
N LEU A 284 2.59 4.63 -21.79
CA LEU A 284 2.99 3.49 -20.98
C LEU A 284 3.19 2.25 -21.88
N PRO A 285 4.20 1.42 -21.62
CA PRO A 285 4.45 0.19 -22.36
C PRO A 285 3.43 -0.89 -21.94
N TRP A 286 2.16 -0.69 -22.28
CA TRP A 286 1.03 -1.53 -21.91
C TRP A 286 0.49 -2.31 -23.12
N SER A 287 0.11 -3.56 -22.88
CA SER A 287 -0.54 -4.42 -23.87
C SER A 287 -1.70 -5.19 -23.24
N ASP A 288 -2.93 -4.87 -23.63
CA ASP A 288 -4.14 -5.60 -23.21
C ASP A 288 -4.06 -7.09 -23.58
N LYS A 289 -3.44 -7.43 -24.72
CA LYS A 289 -3.25 -8.82 -25.14
C LYS A 289 -2.32 -9.59 -24.20
N LYS A 290 -1.19 -8.98 -23.81
CA LYS A 290 -0.27 -9.59 -22.83
C LYS A 290 -0.97 -9.73 -21.49
N TYR A 291 -1.62 -8.68 -21.00
CA TYR A 291 -2.32 -8.66 -19.73
C TYR A 291 -3.41 -9.75 -19.66
N ALA A 292 -4.25 -9.88 -20.71
CA ALA A 292 -5.25 -10.95 -20.76
C ALA A 292 -4.62 -12.34 -20.73
N LYS A 293 -3.48 -12.53 -21.44
CA LYS A 293 -2.73 -13.80 -21.42
C LYS A 293 -2.16 -14.10 -20.03
N ASP A 294 -1.56 -13.12 -19.37
CA ASP A 294 -0.96 -13.28 -18.04
C ASP A 294 -2.02 -13.61 -16.99
N LEU A 295 -3.25 -13.07 -17.14
CA LEU A 295 -4.41 -13.39 -16.30
C LEU A 295 -5.11 -14.71 -16.67
N GLY A 296 -4.76 -15.35 -17.78
CA GLY A 296 -5.41 -16.58 -18.26
C GLY A 296 -6.85 -16.39 -18.74
N VAL A 297 -7.24 -15.14 -19.13
CA VAL A 297 -8.60 -14.84 -19.60
C VAL A 297 -8.65 -14.68 -21.12
N ALA A 298 -9.74 -15.13 -21.74
CA ALA A 298 -9.92 -15.01 -23.18
C ALA A 298 -10.18 -13.55 -23.64
N GLN A 299 -10.83 -12.76 -22.79
CA GLN A 299 -11.22 -11.38 -23.10
C GLN A 299 -11.26 -10.54 -21.82
N LEU A 300 -10.78 -9.30 -21.90
CA LEU A 300 -10.90 -8.32 -20.82
C LEU A 300 -12.33 -7.75 -20.76
N TYR A 301 -12.76 -7.41 -19.56
CA TYR A 301 -14.09 -6.85 -19.27
C TYR A 301 -13.96 -5.50 -18.54
N GLY A 302 -15.02 -4.69 -18.59
CA GLY A 302 -15.14 -3.46 -17.78
C GLY A 302 -15.91 -2.34 -18.49
N GLU A 303 -15.94 -1.15 -17.89
CA GLU A 303 -16.68 0.02 -18.37
C GLU A 303 -16.30 0.39 -19.81
N LYS A 304 -17.28 0.42 -20.71
CA LYS A 304 -17.10 0.77 -22.13
C LYS A 304 -16.66 2.23 -22.29
N GLY A 305 -15.75 2.49 -23.22
CA GLY A 305 -15.23 3.83 -23.51
C GLY A 305 -13.97 4.21 -22.71
N PHE A 306 -13.43 3.27 -21.91
CA PHE A 306 -12.20 3.44 -21.16
C PHE A 306 -11.23 2.28 -21.45
N THR A 307 -9.93 2.61 -21.49
CA THR A 307 -8.85 1.61 -21.60
C THR A 307 -8.73 0.82 -20.30
N THR A 308 -8.00 -0.31 -20.32
CA THR A 308 -7.77 -1.14 -19.14
C THR A 308 -7.12 -0.33 -18.01
N LEU A 309 -6.07 0.44 -18.29
CA LEU A 309 -5.42 1.28 -17.29
C LEU A 309 -6.36 2.37 -16.73
N GLU A 310 -7.16 3.01 -17.58
CA GLU A 310 -8.15 3.99 -17.11
C GLU A 310 -9.19 3.35 -16.17
N ARG A 311 -9.63 2.12 -16.44
CA ARG A 311 -10.57 1.37 -15.59
C ARG A 311 -9.96 1.05 -14.23
N VAL A 312 -8.72 0.59 -14.20
CA VAL A 312 -8.05 0.19 -12.95
C VAL A 312 -7.65 1.40 -12.11
N TRP A 313 -7.26 2.52 -12.72
CA TRP A 313 -6.65 3.64 -12.02
C TRP A 313 -7.58 4.83 -11.77
N ALA A 314 -8.51 5.10 -12.69
CA ALA A 314 -9.23 6.36 -12.71
C ALA A 314 -10.76 6.19 -12.83
N ARG A 315 -11.22 4.96 -12.84
CA ARG A 315 -12.68 4.68 -12.81
C ARG A 315 -13.05 3.93 -11.54
N PRO A 316 -14.18 4.30 -10.91
CA PRO A 316 -14.69 3.54 -9.79
C PRO A 316 -15.29 2.22 -10.28
N THR A 317 -15.17 1.18 -9.46
CA THR A 317 -15.70 -0.16 -9.76
C THR A 317 -16.57 -0.67 -8.64
N LEU A 318 -17.36 -1.71 -8.92
CA LEU A 318 -18.14 -2.46 -7.95
C LEU A 318 -17.96 -3.94 -8.25
N GLU A 319 -17.55 -4.72 -7.24
CA GLU A 319 -17.28 -6.14 -7.39
C GLU A 319 -17.98 -6.96 -6.29
N CYS A 320 -18.54 -8.10 -6.69
CA CYS A 320 -19.05 -9.08 -5.74
C CYS A 320 -17.89 -10.01 -5.34
N ASN A 321 -17.38 -9.84 -4.12
CA ASN A 321 -16.21 -10.56 -3.61
C ASN A 321 -16.56 -11.93 -3.02
N GLY A 322 -17.81 -12.11 -2.61
CA GLY A 322 -18.31 -13.36 -2.06
C GLY A 322 -19.82 -13.42 -2.12
N ILE A 323 -20.35 -14.60 -2.36
CA ILE A 323 -21.77 -14.91 -2.33
C ILE A 323 -21.96 -16.27 -1.70
N TRP A 324 -22.91 -16.40 -0.76
CA TRP A 324 -23.20 -17.69 -0.12
C TRP A 324 -24.67 -17.80 0.27
N GLY A 325 -25.12 -19.05 0.36
CA GLY A 325 -26.47 -19.43 0.72
C GLY A 325 -26.82 -20.80 0.16
N GLY A 326 -27.85 -21.43 0.72
CA GLY A 326 -28.29 -22.75 0.30
C GLY A 326 -27.36 -23.88 0.71
N PHE A 327 -27.49 -25.03 0.00
CA PHE A 327 -26.71 -26.23 0.28
C PHE A 327 -25.44 -26.24 -0.58
N THR A 328 -24.28 -26.38 0.08
CA THR A 328 -22.96 -26.43 -0.55
C THR A 328 -22.22 -27.73 -0.24
N GLY A 329 -22.86 -28.69 0.50
CA GLY A 329 -22.27 -29.97 0.80
C GLY A 329 -22.32 -30.95 -0.39
N GLU A 330 -21.67 -32.10 -0.22
CA GLU A 330 -21.66 -33.15 -1.23
C GLU A 330 -23.08 -33.72 -1.44
N GLY A 331 -23.42 -34.07 -2.69
CA GLY A 331 -24.71 -34.64 -3.09
C GLY A 331 -25.78 -33.59 -3.37
N ALA A 332 -27.02 -34.02 -3.51
CA ALA A 332 -28.18 -33.17 -3.83
C ALA A 332 -29.07 -32.94 -2.61
N LYS A 333 -29.48 -31.66 -2.36
CA LYS A 333 -30.51 -31.33 -1.38
C LYS A 333 -31.54 -30.40 -2.01
N THR A 334 -32.78 -30.88 -2.14
CA THR A 334 -33.90 -30.10 -2.73
C THR A 334 -34.47 -29.10 -1.73
N VAL A 335 -33.76 -28.01 -1.50
CA VAL A 335 -34.04 -27.01 -0.46
C VAL A 335 -34.25 -25.61 -1.05
N LEU A 336 -35.21 -24.88 -0.48
CA LEU A 336 -35.26 -23.39 -0.55
C LEU A 336 -34.63 -22.89 0.73
N PRO A 337 -33.45 -22.21 0.67
CA PRO A 337 -32.79 -21.74 1.88
C PRO A 337 -33.57 -20.58 2.51
N SER A 338 -33.40 -20.40 3.81
CA SER A 338 -33.98 -19.28 4.54
C SER A 338 -33.18 -17.98 4.40
N LYS A 339 -31.90 -18.06 4.00
CA LYS A 339 -30.98 -16.91 3.94
C LYS A 339 -30.05 -17.00 2.73
N ALA A 340 -29.59 -15.84 2.28
CA ALA A 340 -28.48 -15.68 1.36
C ALA A 340 -27.74 -14.39 1.65
N SER A 341 -26.43 -14.32 1.37
CA SER A 341 -25.61 -13.16 1.67
C SER A 341 -24.58 -12.91 0.57
N ALA A 342 -24.17 -11.65 0.40
CA ALA A 342 -23.05 -11.26 -0.46
C ALA A 342 -22.16 -10.22 0.20
N LYS A 343 -20.86 -10.28 -0.10
CA LYS A 343 -19.89 -9.22 0.17
C LYS A 343 -19.60 -8.48 -1.13
N ILE A 344 -19.66 -7.15 -1.08
CA ILE A 344 -19.56 -6.29 -2.25
C ILE A 344 -18.61 -5.15 -1.92
N SER A 345 -17.55 -5.01 -2.72
CA SER A 345 -16.62 -3.89 -2.61
C SER A 345 -16.80 -2.91 -3.76
N MET A 346 -16.63 -1.63 -3.47
CA MET A 346 -16.60 -0.56 -4.46
C MET A 346 -15.27 0.17 -4.34
N ARG A 347 -14.44 0.09 -5.40
CA ARG A 347 -13.24 0.92 -5.48
C ARG A 347 -13.62 2.32 -5.92
N LEU A 348 -13.13 3.32 -5.20
CA LEU A 348 -13.49 4.72 -5.36
C LEU A 348 -12.34 5.52 -5.97
N VAL A 349 -12.66 6.61 -6.65
CA VAL A 349 -11.66 7.50 -7.24
C VAL A 349 -11.72 8.88 -6.60
N PRO A 350 -10.70 9.74 -6.76
CA PRO A 350 -10.68 11.07 -6.14
C PRO A 350 -11.99 11.85 -6.29
N ASN A 351 -12.37 12.57 -5.24
CA ASN A 351 -13.61 13.30 -5.02
C ASN A 351 -14.83 12.44 -4.64
N GLN A 352 -14.75 11.11 -4.69
CA GLN A 352 -15.79 10.28 -4.07
C GLN A 352 -15.50 10.13 -2.57
N SER A 353 -16.56 10.06 -1.76
CA SER A 353 -16.46 9.76 -0.32
C SER A 353 -17.01 8.37 -0.05
N SER A 354 -16.26 7.56 0.68
CA SER A 354 -16.60 6.18 1.03
C SER A 354 -17.94 6.12 1.79
N GLY A 355 -18.12 7.00 2.77
CA GLY A 355 -19.36 7.08 3.55
C GLY A 355 -20.57 7.50 2.70
N ARG A 356 -20.38 8.41 1.72
CA ARG A 356 -21.45 8.78 0.80
C ARG A 356 -21.81 7.65 -0.14
N ILE A 357 -20.83 6.98 -0.73
CA ILE A 357 -21.05 5.86 -1.63
C ILE A 357 -21.74 4.70 -0.90
N ALA A 358 -21.34 4.37 0.34
CA ALA A 358 -22.02 3.38 1.17
C ALA A 358 -23.52 3.70 1.36
N LYS A 359 -23.86 4.97 1.64
CA LYS A 359 -25.26 5.41 1.76
C LYS A 359 -26.05 5.30 0.43
N LEU A 360 -25.41 5.63 -0.70
CA LEU A 360 -26.03 5.49 -2.03
C LEU A 360 -26.27 4.00 -2.37
N PHE A 361 -25.30 3.14 -2.07
CA PHE A 361 -25.42 1.70 -2.21
C PHE A 361 -26.59 1.16 -1.38
N GLU A 362 -26.62 1.46 -0.09
CA GLU A 362 -27.69 1.02 0.82
C GLU A 362 -29.07 1.46 0.31
N LYS A 363 -29.22 2.73 -0.07
CA LYS A 363 -30.47 3.26 -0.62
C LYS A 363 -30.87 2.53 -1.91
N HIS A 364 -29.92 2.24 -2.77
CA HIS A 364 -30.18 1.57 -4.06
C HIS A 364 -30.61 0.12 -3.83
N ILE A 365 -29.87 -0.64 -3.01
CA ILE A 365 -30.21 -2.04 -2.67
C ILE A 365 -31.63 -2.10 -2.07
N LYS A 366 -31.95 -1.25 -1.09
CA LYS A 366 -33.30 -1.19 -0.50
C LYS A 366 -34.40 -0.89 -1.52
N LYS A 367 -34.08 -0.12 -2.57
CA LYS A 367 -35.04 0.23 -3.65
C LYS A 367 -35.31 -0.93 -4.61
N ILE A 368 -34.23 -1.70 -4.97
CA ILE A 368 -34.32 -2.77 -5.98
C ILE A 368 -34.64 -4.14 -5.37
N ALA A 369 -34.50 -4.29 -4.06
CA ALA A 369 -34.78 -5.52 -3.37
C ALA A 369 -36.28 -5.86 -3.47
N PRO A 370 -36.64 -7.13 -3.82
CA PRO A 370 -38.03 -7.58 -3.82
C PRO A 370 -38.63 -7.48 -2.43
N ALA A 371 -39.89 -6.99 -2.35
CA ALA A 371 -40.62 -6.88 -1.08
C ALA A 371 -40.91 -8.24 -0.40
N THR A 372 -40.65 -9.33 -1.10
CA THR A 372 -40.81 -10.71 -0.65
C THR A 372 -39.67 -11.23 0.22
N VAL A 373 -38.58 -10.46 0.39
CA VAL A 373 -37.44 -10.80 1.25
C VAL A 373 -37.09 -9.63 2.16
N LYS A 374 -36.57 -9.94 3.35
CA LYS A 374 -36.03 -8.94 4.26
C LYS A 374 -34.56 -8.71 3.95
N VAL A 375 -34.18 -7.45 3.75
CA VAL A 375 -32.80 -7.03 3.46
C VAL A 375 -32.17 -6.36 4.66
N THR A 376 -30.96 -6.76 5.00
CA THR A 376 -30.08 -6.07 5.94
C THR A 376 -28.77 -5.73 5.23
N ILE A 377 -28.29 -4.49 5.39
CA ILE A 377 -27.05 -4.03 4.76
C ILE A 377 -26.13 -3.56 5.87
N ARG A 378 -24.87 -4.00 5.81
CA ARG A 378 -23.82 -3.62 6.76
C ARG A 378 -22.68 -2.96 6.00
N ASN A 379 -22.24 -1.80 6.49
CA ASN A 379 -20.97 -1.22 6.10
C ASN A 379 -19.88 -1.92 6.94
N LEU A 380 -18.95 -2.60 6.30
CA LEU A 380 -17.89 -3.33 6.98
C LEU A 380 -16.72 -2.40 7.28
N HIS A 381 -16.17 -1.79 6.25
CA HIS A 381 -15.13 -0.78 6.37
C HIS A 381 -15.04 0.05 5.08
N GLY A 382 -14.24 1.11 5.10
CA GLY A 382 -14.00 1.97 3.94
C GLY A 382 -12.76 2.82 4.12
N GLY A 383 -12.28 3.37 3.02
CA GLY A 383 -11.18 4.32 2.97
C GLY A 383 -11.39 5.33 1.86
N GLU A 384 -10.98 6.56 2.08
CA GLU A 384 -11.09 7.61 1.08
C GLU A 384 -10.02 7.42 -0.02
N PRO A 385 -10.26 7.84 -1.27
CA PRO A 385 -9.23 7.88 -2.29
C PRO A 385 -8.25 9.03 -2.03
N ALA A 386 -6.99 8.85 -2.46
CA ALA A 386 -5.97 9.87 -2.35
C ALA A 386 -5.43 10.29 -3.71
N ILE A 387 -5.06 11.56 -3.83
CA ILE A 387 -4.32 12.09 -4.97
C ILE A 387 -3.35 13.16 -4.49
N THR A 388 -2.09 13.06 -4.92
CA THR A 388 -1.08 14.08 -4.68
C THR A 388 -0.84 14.85 -5.97
N PRO A 389 -0.88 16.19 -5.95
CA PRO A 389 -0.61 16.99 -7.14
C PRO A 389 0.76 16.66 -7.73
N ILE A 390 0.79 16.34 -9.02
CA ILE A 390 2.03 15.96 -9.71
C ILE A 390 3.05 17.09 -9.79
N ASP A 391 2.61 18.33 -9.66
CA ASP A 391 3.44 19.55 -9.62
C ASP A 391 3.86 19.96 -8.20
N SER A 392 3.48 19.17 -7.19
CA SER A 392 3.94 19.41 -5.81
C SER A 392 5.46 19.26 -5.72
N PRO A 393 6.13 20.08 -4.85
CA PRO A 393 7.59 20.05 -4.72
C PRO A 393 8.15 18.66 -4.40
N GLY A 394 7.50 17.91 -3.52
CA GLY A 394 7.91 16.55 -3.15
C GLY A 394 7.86 15.57 -4.32
N VAL A 395 6.77 15.60 -5.11
CA VAL A 395 6.64 14.74 -6.30
C VAL A 395 7.68 15.12 -7.35
N GLN A 396 7.92 16.40 -7.59
CA GLN A 396 8.93 16.83 -8.56
C GLN A 396 10.37 16.47 -8.12
N ALA A 397 10.66 16.53 -6.83
CA ALA A 397 11.94 16.03 -6.29
C ALA A 397 12.08 14.51 -6.49
N ALA A 398 11.01 13.75 -6.24
CA ALA A 398 10.99 12.30 -6.47
C ALA A 398 11.17 11.93 -7.95
N VAL A 399 10.55 12.68 -8.87
CA VAL A 399 10.73 12.52 -10.32
C VAL A 399 12.19 12.72 -10.73
N ALA A 400 12.82 13.80 -10.25
CA ALA A 400 14.24 14.07 -10.50
C ALA A 400 15.16 12.99 -9.89
N ALA A 401 14.82 12.51 -8.71
CA ALA A 401 15.56 11.45 -8.03
C ALA A 401 15.46 10.09 -8.76
N LEU A 402 14.27 9.70 -9.19
CA LEU A 402 14.05 8.48 -9.98
C LEU A 402 14.83 8.51 -11.29
N GLU A 403 14.82 9.65 -12.00
CA GLU A 403 15.59 9.81 -13.24
C GLU A 403 17.10 9.60 -13.01
N LYS A 404 17.63 10.12 -11.91
CA LYS A 404 19.05 9.96 -11.52
C LYS A 404 19.38 8.56 -11.02
N GLY A 405 18.49 7.94 -10.23
CA GLY A 405 18.68 6.62 -9.64
C GLY A 405 18.59 5.48 -10.64
N PHE A 406 17.70 5.57 -11.62
CA PHE A 406 17.44 4.56 -12.65
C PHE A 406 17.93 4.94 -14.07
N GLY A 407 18.44 6.16 -14.25
CA GLY A 407 18.93 6.63 -15.55
C GLY A 407 17.85 6.82 -16.62
N LYS A 408 16.57 6.85 -16.22
CA LYS A 408 15.42 7.01 -17.11
C LYS A 408 14.39 7.93 -16.50
N LYS A 409 13.79 8.79 -17.31
CA LYS A 409 12.70 9.66 -16.87
C LYS A 409 11.51 8.83 -16.43
N PRO A 410 11.02 9.03 -15.18
CA PRO A 410 9.91 8.25 -14.67
C PRO A 410 8.58 8.62 -15.35
N LEU A 411 7.66 7.67 -15.33
CA LEU A 411 6.28 7.84 -15.76
C LEU A 411 5.39 8.13 -14.56
N TYR A 412 4.24 8.74 -14.81
CA TYR A 412 3.21 8.95 -13.79
C TYR A 412 2.19 7.84 -13.86
N GLN A 413 1.89 7.22 -12.72
CA GLN A 413 0.86 6.20 -12.60
C GLN A 413 -0.06 6.48 -11.42
N ARG A 414 -1.25 5.88 -11.44
CA ARG A 414 -2.07 5.69 -10.25
C ARG A 414 -2.11 4.21 -9.92
N GLU A 415 -2.51 3.87 -8.71
CA GLU A 415 -2.71 2.48 -8.31
C GLU A 415 -4.17 2.17 -8.04
N GLY A 416 -4.52 0.90 -8.25
CA GLY A 416 -5.84 0.38 -7.98
C GLY A 416 -6.09 0.04 -6.51
N GLY A 417 -5.02 -0.09 -5.73
CA GLY A 417 -5.04 -0.33 -4.29
C GLY A 417 -5.37 0.91 -3.48
N SER A 418 -5.51 0.72 -2.18
CA SER A 418 -5.75 1.77 -1.19
C SER A 418 -4.71 1.65 -0.10
N ILE A 419 -4.08 2.76 0.28
CA ILE A 419 -3.21 2.87 1.44
C ILE A 419 -3.87 3.89 2.38
N PRO A 420 -4.67 3.43 3.35
CA PRO A 420 -5.54 4.32 4.14
C PRO A 420 -4.78 5.41 4.88
N ILE A 421 -3.57 5.13 5.34
CA ILE A 421 -2.74 6.07 6.09
C ILE A 421 -2.38 7.34 5.30
N VAL A 422 -2.31 7.27 3.96
CA VAL A 422 -2.07 8.45 3.11
C VAL A 422 -3.14 9.53 3.33
N VAL A 423 -4.39 9.10 3.44
CA VAL A 423 -5.51 10.00 3.72
C VAL A 423 -5.49 10.49 5.16
N GLN A 424 -5.14 9.63 6.11
CA GLN A 424 -5.05 9.98 7.53
C GLN A 424 -3.95 11.04 7.76
N PHE A 425 -2.77 10.92 7.17
CA PHE A 425 -1.74 11.96 7.23
C PHE A 425 -2.21 13.30 6.68
N LYS A 426 -2.98 13.29 5.56
CA LYS A 426 -3.57 14.51 5.03
C LYS A 426 -4.60 15.14 5.95
N GLN A 427 -5.46 14.33 6.56
CA GLN A 427 -6.54 14.80 7.43
C GLN A 427 -6.03 15.24 8.81
N LEU A 428 -5.12 14.48 9.42
CA LEU A 428 -4.67 14.69 10.79
C LEU A 428 -3.50 15.67 10.91
N LEU A 429 -2.58 15.65 9.94
CA LEU A 429 -1.35 16.45 9.93
C LEU A 429 -1.33 17.51 8.82
N GLY A 430 -2.24 17.48 7.85
CA GLY A 430 -2.26 18.40 6.71
C GLY A 430 -1.19 18.11 5.65
N LEU A 431 -0.45 17.00 5.77
CA LEU A 431 0.71 16.67 4.94
C LEU A 431 0.32 16.03 3.61
N ASP A 432 1.00 16.41 2.55
CA ASP A 432 0.97 15.69 1.28
C ASP A 432 1.93 14.48 1.33
N THR A 433 1.52 13.38 0.70
CA THR A 433 2.33 12.16 0.64
C THR A 433 2.99 12.00 -0.73
N VAL A 434 4.28 11.69 -0.73
CA VAL A 434 5.02 11.23 -1.91
C VAL A 434 5.09 9.71 -1.88
N LEU A 435 4.46 9.06 -2.85
CA LEU A 435 4.49 7.59 -3.02
C LEU A 435 5.65 7.23 -3.94
N LEU A 436 6.77 6.81 -3.37
CA LEU A 436 8.02 6.52 -4.06
C LEU A 436 8.36 5.04 -3.93
N GLY A 437 7.55 4.18 -4.54
CA GLY A 437 7.71 2.73 -4.49
C GLY A 437 8.77 2.18 -5.44
N PHE A 438 9.38 1.07 -5.04
CA PHE A 438 10.45 0.39 -5.76
C PHE A 438 10.12 -1.07 -6.06
N GLY A 439 9.02 -1.60 -5.54
CA GLY A 439 8.51 -2.93 -5.87
C GLY A 439 8.15 -3.07 -7.36
N LEU A 440 7.83 -4.29 -7.77
CA LEU A 440 7.33 -4.59 -9.12
C LEU A 440 5.96 -5.29 -9.02
N PRO A 441 5.09 -5.12 -10.02
CA PRO A 441 3.75 -5.73 -10.01
C PRO A 441 3.75 -7.28 -9.99
N ASP A 442 4.87 -7.91 -10.29
CA ASP A 442 5.05 -9.37 -10.35
C ASP A 442 5.89 -9.92 -9.17
N GLU A 443 6.09 -9.14 -8.11
CA GLU A 443 6.88 -9.55 -6.92
C GLU A 443 6.11 -10.45 -5.94
N ASN A 444 4.90 -10.88 -6.30
CA ASN A 444 4.08 -11.81 -5.51
C ASN A 444 3.80 -11.33 -4.06
N ALA A 445 3.65 -10.03 -3.82
CA ALA A 445 3.21 -9.53 -2.51
C ALA A 445 1.96 -10.30 -2.04
N HIS A 446 1.92 -10.71 -0.77
CA HIS A 446 0.89 -11.55 -0.14
C HIS A 446 0.77 -12.99 -0.70
N ALA A 447 1.63 -13.42 -1.62
CA ALA A 447 1.62 -14.77 -2.20
C ALA A 447 2.93 -15.53 -1.92
N PRO A 448 2.97 -16.86 -2.13
CA PRO A 448 4.22 -17.62 -2.08
C PRO A 448 5.25 -17.12 -3.10
N ASP A 449 6.53 -17.33 -2.76
CA ASP A 449 7.66 -16.84 -3.55
C ASP A 449 7.66 -15.31 -3.76
N GLU A 450 7.22 -14.54 -2.74
CA GLU A 450 7.45 -13.09 -2.71
C GLU A 450 8.94 -12.80 -2.85
N PHE A 451 9.27 -11.78 -3.65
CA PHE A 451 10.66 -11.39 -3.86
C PHE A 451 10.79 -9.89 -4.03
N ILE A 452 11.99 -9.36 -3.81
CA ILE A 452 12.40 -8.03 -4.27
C ILE A 452 13.46 -8.17 -5.36
N ASP A 453 13.32 -7.41 -6.44
CA ASP A 453 14.35 -7.35 -7.50
C ASP A 453 15.56 -6.57 -7.00
N LEU A 454 16.75 -7.17 -7.05
CA LEU A 454 17.97 -6.56 -6.50
C LEU A 454 18.43 -5.31 -7.27
N GLU A 455 18.16 -5.21 -8.56
CA GLU A 455 18.43 -4.00 -9.32
C GLU A 455 17.53 -2.84 -8.84
N ASN A 456 16.26 -3.15 -8.55
CA ASN A 456 15.31 -2.20 -7.97
C ASN A 456 15.69 -1.84 -6.53
N PHE A 457 16.08 -2.79 -5.70
CA PHE A 457 16.53 -2.52 -4.34
C PHE A 457 17.70 -1.53 -4.32
N PHE A 458 18.77 -1.78 -5.06
CA PHE A 458 19.91 -0.87 -5.11
C PHE A 458 19.62 0.41 -5.90
N GLY A 459 18.78 0.35 -6.93
CA GLY A 459 18.25 1.52 -7.63
C GLY A 459 17.43 2.41 -6.71
N GLY A 460 16.64 1.80 -5.84
CA GLY A 460 15.87 2.47 -4.79
C GLY A 460 16.76 3.20 -3.79
N ILE A 461 17.82 2.57 -3.28
CA ILE A 461 18.78 3.22 -2.38
C ILE A 461 19.41 4.45 -3.06
N ARG A 462 19.88 4.32 -4.30
CA ARG A 462 20.43 5.46 -5.07
C ARG A 462 19.38 6.56 -5.28
N THR A 463 18.14 6.18 -5.61
CA THR A 463 17.03 7.12 -5.76
C THR A 463 16.73 7.85 -4.46
N SER A 464 16.67 7.15 -3.33
CA SER A 464 16.44 7.76 -2.02
C SER A 464 17.57 8.72 -1.64
N VAL A 465 18.85 8.39 -1.91
CA VAL A 465 19.99 9.32 -1.75
C VAL A 465 19.77 10.58 -2.58
N HIS A 466 19.38 10.45 -3.85
CA HIS A 466 19.09 11.59 -4.70
C HIS A 466 17.87 12.38 -4.22
N PHE A 467 16.81 11.73 -3.75
CA PHE A 467 15.62 12.40 -3.27
C PHE A 467 15.91 13.33 -2.10
N LEU A 468 16.66 12.86 -1.11
CA LEU A 468 17.08 13.68 0.03
C LEU A 468 17.88 14.91 -0.42
N ASN A 469 18.74 14.78 -1.45
CA ASN A 469 19.51 15.89 -2.00
C ASN A 469 18.66 16.89 -2.81
N GLU A 470 17.71 16.40 -3.59
CA GLU A 470 16.89 17.24 -4.48
C GLU A 470 15.80 18.01 -3.72
N LEU A 471 15.19 17.39 -2.71
CA LEU A 471 14.02 17.92 -2.02
C LEU A 471 14.17 19.39 -1.53
N PRO A 472 15.28 19.79 -0.88
CA PRO A 472 15.45 21.18 -0.46
C PRO A 472 15.38 22.19 -1.60
N HIS A 473 15.86 21.84 -2.78
CA HIS A 473 15.84 22.72 -3.96
C HIS A 473 14.42 22.97 -4.47
N TYR A 474 13.60 21.93 -4.53
CA TYR A 474 12.20 22.03 -4.97
C TYR A 474 11.33 22.75 -3.94
N MET A 475 11.53 22.49 -2.64
CA MET A 475 10.77 23.14 -1.57
C MET A 475 11.06 24.65 -1.48
N GLN A 476 12.33 25.08 -1.62
CA GLN A 476 12.71 26.50 -1.64
C GLN A 476 12.17 27.25 -2.85
N ALA A 477 12.13 26.59 -4.02
CA ALA A 477 11.61 27.19 -5.24
C ALA A 477 10.10 27.49 -5.16
N SER A 478 9.34 26.68 -4.42
CA SER A 478 7.90 26.89 -4.21
C SER A 478 7.58 28.01 -3.22
N GLY A 479 8.42 28.19 -2.19
CA GLY A 479 8.28 29.28 -1.21
C GLY A 479 8.49 30.68 -1.78
N LYS A 480 9.19 30.80 -2.91
CA LYS A 480 9.41 32.11 -3.60
C LYS A 480 8.26 32.49 -4.55
N LYS A 481 7.26 31.61 -4.77
CA LYS A 481 6.10 31.86 -5.66
C LYS A 481 4.84 32.23 -4.90
N LYS A 482 4.88 32.30 -3.57
CA LYS A 482 3.83 32.83 -2.69
C LYS A 482 4.22 34.25 -2.26
#